data_d8be2972466afcf30e49814e6c223df7
#
_entry.id   d8be2972466afcf30e49814e6c223df7
#
_cell.length_a   1.000
_cell.length_b   1.000
_cell.length_c   1.000
_cell.angle_alpha   90.00
_cell.angle_beta   90.00
_cell.angle_gamma   90.00
#
_symmetry.space_group_name_H-M   'P 1'
#
loop_
_entity.id
_entity.type
_entity.pdbx_description
1 polymer ?
#
loop_
_entity_poly.entity_id
_entity_poly.type
_entity_poly.pdbx_seq_one_letter_code
_entity_poly.pdbx_strand_id
1 'polypeptide(L)'
;MQLFNNFCNYTLDENGVLNSFQLDYPENYNFGYDVVDKMGELAPNDIAMEWTNPDHIHKTFTFADIKRLSNKAANAFKNQGVKKGDRVIVILKRNYEYWYIVPALHKLGAIVIPATNMLTLDDITYRVDTADIRFAVSTPDGDTAENLVKASKERPILEKVFVVRRDVEGAVNFTDEIEKADDNFERVETLAKEPMLIYFTSGTTGYPKAVMHDHTYTLSHIITAKFWQDVKEKGLHLTVAETGWGKASWGKIYGQWLCGCGVMVYDFDHFSPDKLLRVMEKYKVTSFCAPPTVYRYFIKRGMNNYDLSSLKHITTAGEALNPVVFKKVFEQTGLRLMEGFGQTESVLMLGNLVGSQEKVGALGKPTPLYNTMIVDDSGNELPANEVGEIVVAPQENQHGIFMGYCGDEKLYEKVWRNGVYHTGDTAYKDEDGYYWYVGRIDDLIKTRGFRVGPFEIENVLMKHPAVMECAVIGVPDESRGQAIKATVHLAEGYTESRELKRELKTFVNSRVASYKHIQHLEFIDEMPKTISGKIKRTDIREIDRNKIC
;
A
#
# COMPACT_ATOMS: atom_id res chain seq x y z
N MET A 1 -4.04 -24.21 8.36
CA MET A 1 -5.08 -24.60 7.35
C MET A 1 -5.15 -23.54 6.27
N GLN A 2 -5.20 -23.92 5.00
CA GLN A 2 -5.26 -22.99 3.86
C GLN A 2 -6.72 -22.78 3.47
N LEU A 3 -7.39 -21.86 4.15
CA LEU A 3 -8.82 -21.60 3.96
C LEU A 3 -9.14 -21.03 2.57
N PHE A 4 -8.17 -20.36 1.94
CA PHE A 4 -8.34 -19.75 0.62
C PHE A 4 -8.80 -20.74 -0.47
N ASN A 5 -8.47 -22.04 -0.36
CA ASN A 5 -8.90 -23.06 -1.32
C ASN A 5 -10.43 -23.22 -1.40
N ASN A 6 -11.16 -22.74 -0.39
CA ASN A 6 -12.63 -22.75 -0.39
C ASN A 6 -13.23 -21.58 -1.15
N PHE A 7 -12.42 -20.62 -1.58
CA PHE A 7 -12.87 -19.35 -2.16
C PHE A 7 -12.31 -19.07 -3.55
N CYS A 8 -11.52 -19.99 -4.10
CA CYS A 8 -11.01 -19.80 -5.47
C CYS A 8 -10.68 -21.11 -6.16
N ASN A 9 -10.84 -21.11 -7.47
CA ASN A 9 -10.32 -22.08 -8.39
C ASN A 9 -9.15 -21.46 -9.15
N TYR A 10 -8.04 -22.18 -9.31
CA TYR A 10 -6.87 -21.67 -10.01
C TYR A 10 -6.10 -22.81 -10.70
N THR A 11 -5.33 -22.42 -11.72
CA THR A 11 -4.37 -23.32 -12.37
C THR A 11 -2.98 -22.70 -12.36
N LEU A 12 -1.97 -23.57 -12.36
CA LEU A 12 -0.57 -23.18 -12.52
C LEU A 12 -0.09 -23.66 -13.89
N ASP A 13 0.87 -22.93 -14.46
CA ASP A 13 1.60 -23.37 -15.65
C ASP A 13 2.65 -24.45 -15.31
N GLU A 14 3.41 -24.89 -16.28
CA GLU A 14 4.49 -25.89 -16.13
C GLU A 14 5.62 -25.46 -15.19
N ASN A 15 5.80 -24.16 -14.97
CA ASN A 15 6.78 -23.57 -14.07
C ASN A 15 6.21 -23.29 -12.67
N GLY A 16 4.93 -23.61 -12.43
CA GLY A 16 4.25 -23.34 -11.18
C GLY A 16 3.78 -21.89 -11.03
N VAL A 17 3.78 -21.08 -12.08
CA VAL A 17 3.25 -19.71 -12.07
C VAL A 17 1.73 -19.74 -12.20
N LEU A 18 1.05 -18.84 -11.49
CA LEU A 18 -0.40 -18.69 -11.57
C LEU A 18 -0.82 -18.33 -13.00
N ASN A 19 -1.60 -19.23 -13.63
CA ASN A 19 -2.08 -19.10 -15.01
C ASN A 19 -3.54 -18.64 -15.10
N SER A 20 -4.41 -19.19 -14.25
CA SER A 20 -5.81 -18.75 -14.15
C SER A 20 -6.24 -18.62 -12.70
N PHE A 21 -7.21 -17.75 -12.43
CA PHE A 21 -7.74 -17.51 -11.10
C PHE A 21 -9.19 -17.05 -11.19
N GLN A 22 -10.06 -17.71 -10.46
CA GLN A 22 -11.47 -17.36 -10.37
C GLN A 22 -11.92 -17.47 -8.93
N LEU A 23 -12.59 -16.45 -8.43
CA LEU A 23 -13.20 -16.46 -7.09
C LEU A 23 -14.50 -17.26 -7.11
N ASP A 24 -14.71 -18.00 -6.02
CA ASP A 24 -15.93 -18.75 -5.71
C ASP A 24 -16.30 -18.47 -4.25
N TYR A 25 -17.44 -17.84 -4.01
CA TYR A 25 -17.83 -17.37 -2.67
C TYR A 25 -19.35 -17.27 -2.55
N PRO A 26 -19.89 -17.44 -1.32
CA PRO A 26 -21.32 -17.27 -1.08
C PRO A 26 -21.74 -15.79 -1.24
N GLU A 27 -22.97 -15.56 -1.67
CA GLU A 27 -23.53 -14.21 -1.88
C GLU A 27 -23.40 -13.32 -0.62
N ASN A 28 -23.50 -13.92 0.56
CA ASN A 28 -23.39 -13.26 1.85
C ASN A 28 -21.98 -13.35 2.47
N TYR A 29 -20.94 -13.50 1.64
CA TYR A 29 -19.57 -13.57 2.12
C TYR A 29 -19.20 -12.33 2.95
N ASN A 30 -18.58 -12.59 4.12
CA ASN A 30 -18.06 -11.58 5.03
C ASN A 30 -16.78 -12.06 5.71
N PHE A 31 -15.69 -11.32 5.56
CA PHE A 31 -14.37 -11.69 6.09
C PHE A 31 -14.39 -12.00 7.60
N GLY A 32 -15.16 -11.24 8.38
CA GLY A 32 -15.26 -11.44 9.83
C GLY A 32 -15.78 -12.82 10.22
N TYR A 33 -16.76 -13.34 9.48
CA TYR A 33 -17.36 -14.65 9.74
C TYR A 33 -16.66 -15.78 8.97
N ASP A 34 -16.54 -15.60 7.64
CA ASP A 34 -16.16 -16.69 6.75
C ASP A 34 -14.65 -16.95 6.76
N VAL A 35 -13.86 -16.02 7.32
CA VAL A 35 -12.42 -16.17 7.52
C VAL A 35 -12.04 -16.16 9.00
N VAL A 36 -12.33 -15.06 9.72
CA VAL A 36 -11.86 -14.91 11.10
C VAL A 36 -12.49 -15.94 12.04
N ASP A 37 -13.83 -16.06 12.02
CA ASP A 37 -14.51 -17.03 12.87
C ASP A 37 -14.18 -18.47 12.45
N LYS A 38 -14.10 -18.71 11.14
CA LYS A 38 -13.76 -20.02 10.59
C LYS A 38 -12.34 -20.46 10.97
N MET A 39 -11.36 -19.55 10.93
CA MET A 39 -10.00 -19.84 11.41
C MET A 39 -9.97 -20.07 12.91
N GLY A 40 -10.74 -19.31 13.70
CA GLY A 40 -10.89 -19.52 15.13
C GLY A 40 -11.52 -20.88 15.49
N GLU A 41 -12.34 -21.46 14.61
CA GLU A 41 -12.91 -22.80 14.77
C GLU A 41 -11.96 -23.93 14.33
N LEU A 42 -11.34 -23.76 13.16
CA LEU A 42 -10.59 -24.82 12.47
C LEU A 42 -9.12 -24.88 12.90
N ALA A 43 -8.55 -23.75 13.30
CA ALA A 43 -7.16 -23.62 13.71
C ALA A 43 -7.02 -22.71 14.96
N PRO A 44 -7.76 -23.01 16.05
CA PRO A 44 -7.91 -22.11 17.21
C PRO A 44 -6.58 -21.70 17.85
N ASN A 45 -5.59 -22.58 17.87
CA ASN A 45 -4.31 -22.40 18.51
C ASN A 45 -3.21 -21.88 17.55
N ASP A 46 -3.50 -21.79 16.26
CA ASP A 46 -2.52 -21.24 15.30
C ASP A 46 -2.40 -19.73 15.52
N ILE A 47 -1.17 -19.22 15.36
CA ILE A 47 -0.87 -17.80 15.57
C ILE A 47 -1.51 -16.97 14.44
N ALA A 48 -2.38 -16.06 14.82
CA ALA A 48 -2.94 -15.06 13.92
C ALA A 48 -2.06 -13.81 13.86
N MET A 49 -1.47 -13.43 15.02
CA MET A 49 -0.62 -12.24 15.10
C MET A 49 0.41 -12.36 16.22
N GLU A 50 1.65 -11.98 15.91
CA GLU A 50 2.69 -11.61 16.85
C GLU A 50 2.86 -10.09 16.84
N TRP A 51 2.74 -9.45 18.00
CA TRP A 51 2.88 -8.01 18.15
C TRP A 51 3.99 -7.66 19.13
N THR A 52 4.81 -6.68 18.80
CA THR A 52 5.82 -6.12 19.72
C THR A 52 6.06 -4.64 19.45
N ASN A 53 6.63 -3.95 20.43
CA ASN A 53 6.99 -2.53 20.33
C ASN A 53 8.47 -2.29 20.73
N PRO A 54 8.99 -1.05 20.63
CA PRO A 54 10.35 -0.69 21.05
C PRO A 54 10.66 -0.93 22.55
N ASP A 55 9.65 -0.96 23.40
CA ASP A 55 9.79 -1.23 24.84
C ASP A 55 9.84 -2.73 25.16
N HIS A 56 9.93 -3.56 24.10
CA HIS A 56 9.97 -5.02 24.19
C HIS A 56 8.71 -5.67 24.79
N ILE A 57 7.60 -4.94 24.86
CA ILE A 57 6.31 -5.53 25.17
C ILE A 57 5.93 -6.43 24.01
N HIS A 58 5.55 -7.67 24.30
CA HIS A 58 5.19 -8.67 23.32
C HIS A 58 3.82 -9.26 23.64
N LYS A 59 3.01 -9.45 22.61
CA LYS A 59 1.70 -10.12 22.66
C LYS A 59 1.56 -11.08 21.50
N THR A 60 1.09 -12.27 21.79
CA THR A 60 0.69 -13.28 20.80
C THR A 60 -0.82 -13.42 20.82
N PHE A 61 -1.43 -13.42 19.66
CA PHE A 61 -2.86 -13.67 19.50
C PHE A 61 -3.05 -14.88 18.57
N THR A 62 -3.83 -15.84 19.04
CA THR A 62 -4.29 -16.97 18.24
C THR A 62 -5.52 -16.60 17.44
N PHE A 63 -5.91 -17.42 16.45
CA PHE A 63 -7.16 -17.21 15.74
C PHE A 63 -8.40 -17.30 16.66
N ALA A 64 -8.36 -18.14 17.70
CA ALA A 64 -9.42 -18.16 18.72
C ALA A 64 -9.51 -16.83 19.49
N ASP A 65 -8.37 -16.21 19.81
CA ASP A 65 -8.36 -14.89 20.46
C ASP A 65 -8.95 -13.82 19.56
N ILE A 66 -8.56 -13.81 18.28
CA ILE A 66 -9.09 -12.82 17.31
C ILE A 66 -10.60 -13.00 17.12
N LYS A 67 -11.09 -14.24 17.00
CA LYS A 67 -12.53 -14.53 16.96
C LYS A 67 -13.24 -13.96 18.19
N ARG A 68 -12.80 -14.34 19.39
CA ARG A 68 -13.39 -13.90 20.66
C ARG A 68 -13.37 -12.38 20.81
N LEU A 69 -12.21 -11.75 20.59
CA LEU A 69 -12.05 -10.30 20.75
C LEU A 69 -12.84 -9.51 19.70
N SER A 70 -12.91 -9.99 18.45
CA SER A 70 -13.72 -9.34 17.43
C SER A 70 -15.23 -9.46 17.69
N ASN A 71 -15.71 -10.56 18.30
CA ASN A 71 -17.09 -10.67 18.72
C ASN A 71 -17.40 -9.69 19.86
N LYS A 72 -16.53 -9.60 20.88
CA LYS A 72 -16.68 -8.62 21.97
C LYS A 72 -16.69 -7.18 21.43
N ALA A 73 -15.76 -6.86 20.54
CA ALA A 73 -15.70 -5.53 19.91
C ALA A 73 -16.95 -5.23 19.06
N ALA A 74 -17.50 -6.22 18.33
CA ALA A 74 -18.72 -6.06 17.57
C ALA A 74 -19.94 -5.78 18.47
N ASN A 75 -20.07 -6.52 19.59
CA ASN A 75 -21.09 -6.25 20.59
C ASN A 75 -20.93 -4.87 21.24
N ALA A 76 -19.69 -4.47 21.58
CA ALA A 76 -19.39 -3.16 22.14
C ALA A 76 -19.83 -2.04 21.18
N PHE A 77 -19.48 -2.12 19.89
CA PHE A 77 -19.93 -1.17 18.86
C PHE A 77 -21.45 -1.13 18.75
N LYS A 78 -22.10 -2.31 18.66
CA LYS A 78 -23.56 -2.44 18.58
C LYS A 78 -24.25 -1.77 19.76
N ASN A 79 -23.76 -2.01 20.99
CA ASN A 79 -24.27 -1.41 22.22
C ASN A 79 -24.10 0.11 22.24
N GLN A 80 -23.06 0.62 21.59
CA GLN A 80 -22.77 2.05 21.45
C GLN A 80 -23.53 2.70 20.26
N GLY A 81 -24.31 1.92 19.51
CA GLY A 81 -25.20 2.41 18.46
C GLY A 81 -24.66 2.32 17.03
N VAL A 82 -23.50 1.71 16.81
CA VAL A 82 -22.98 1.44 15.46
C VAL A 82 -23.85 0.38 14.77
N LYS A 83 -24.21 0.62 13.51
CA LYS A 83 -25.09 -0.24 12.71
C LYS A 83 -24.46 -0.56 11.36
N LYS A 84 -25.03 -1.54 10.65
CA LYS A 84 -24.71 -1.85 9.26
C LYS A 84 -24.79 -0.59 8.39
N GLY A 85 -23.76 -0.38 7.55
CA GLY A 85 -23.64 0.76 6.66
C GLY A 85 -23.04 2.02 7.30
N ASP A 86 -22.89 2.08 8.62
CA ASP A 86 -22.23 3.21 9.27
C ASP A 86 -20.75 3.26 8.89
N ARG A 87 -20.25 4.46 8.68
CA ARG A 87 -18.86 4.73 8.32
C ARG A 87 -18.06 5.07 9.57
N VAL A 88 -17.00 4.28 9.80
CA VAL A 88 -16.17 4.35 11.00
C VAL A 88 -14.72 4.63 10.62
N ILE A 89 -14.19 5.82 10.97
CA ILE A 89 -12.76 6.08 10.79
C ILE A 89 -11.95 5.38 11.89
N VAL A 90 -10.90 4.65 11.49
CA VAL A 90 -10.08 3.85 12.38
C VAL A 90 -8.63 4.33 12.31
N ILE A 91 -8.17 5.00 13.37
CA ILE A 91 -6.83 5.57 13.50
C ILE A 91 -6.09 4.83 14.63
N LEU A 92 -5.55 3.67 14.33
CA LEU A 92 -4.94 2.78 15.32
C LEU A 92 -3.44 2.52 15.08
N LYS A 93 -2.79 3.26 14.19
CA LYS A 93 -1.35 3.09 13.90
C LYS A 93 -1.03 1.61 13.60
N ARG A 94 -0.21 0.99 14.47
CA ARG A 94 0.11 -0.43 14.51
C ARG A 94 -0.31 -1.07 15.83
N ASN A 95 -1.25 -0.45 16.54
CA ASN A 95 -1.78 -1.00 17.80
C ASN A 95 -2.51 -2.32 17.53
N TYR A 96 -2.31 -3.31 18.39
CA TYR A 96 -2.85 -4.66 18.18
C TYR A 96 -4.39 -4.71 18.12
N GLU A 97 -5.06 -3.71 18.65
CA GLU A 97 -6.52 -3.58 18.61
C GLU A 97 -7.07 -3.51 17.19
N TYR A 98 -6.31 -3.00 16.23
CA TYR A 98 -6.71 -2.95 14.82
C TYR A 98 -7.17 -4.32 14.30
N TRP A 99 -6.47 -5.38 14.69
CA TRP A 99 -6.67 -6.73 14.17
C TRP A 99 -7.91 -7.46 14.69
N TYR A 100 -8.57 -6.94 15.72
CA TYR A 100 -9.89 -7.45 16.14
C TYR A 100 -11.00 -6.39 15.97
N ILE A 101 -10.68 -5.10 15.95
CA ILE A 101 -11.65 -4.02 15.70
C ILE A 101 -12.09 -4.01 14.23
N VAL A 102 -11.17 -4.15 13.28
CA VAL A 102 -11.52 -4.19 11.85
C VAL A 102 -12.42 -5.38 11.51
N PRO A 103 -12.10 -6.63 11.90
CA PRO A 103 -13.04 -7.74 11.74
C PRO A 103 -14.39 -7.54 12.45
N ALA A 104 -14.41 -6.90 13.61
CA ALA A 104 -15.64 -6.59 14.32
C ALA A 104 -16.57 -5.66 13.52
N LEU A 105 -15.99 -4.61 12.92
CA LEU A 105 -16.72 -3.70 12.04
C LEU A 105 -17.21 -4.41 10.77
N HIS A 106 -16.41 -5.31 10.20
CA HIS A 106 -16.87 -6.14 9.08
C HIS A 106 -18.03 -7.05 9.47
N LYS A 107 -18.00 -7.67 10.66
CA LYS A 107 -19.12 -8.47 11.19
C LYS A 107 -20.40 -7.65 11.33
N LEU A 108 -20.29 -6.42 11.77
CA LEU A 108 -21.43 -5.48 11.85
C LEU A 108 -21.96 -5.04 10.48
N GLY A 109 -21.18 -5.23 9.41
CA GLY A 109 -21.45 -4.65 8.10
C GLY A 109 -21.21 -3.12 8.08
N ALA A 110 -20.41 -2.59 9.01
CA ALA A 110 -19.98 -1.20 9.00
C ALA A 110 -18.82 -1.00 8.02
N ILE A 111 -18.72 0.19 7.46
CA ILE A 111 -17.71 0.55 6.47
C ILE A 111 -16.48 1.10 7.21
N VAL A 112 -15.37 0.39 7.12
CA VAL A 112 -14.11 0.78 7.78
C VAL A 112 -13.37 1.82 6.96
N ILE A 113 -12.89 2.88 7.62
CA ILE A 113 -12.07 3.92 6.99
C ILE A 113 -10.73 4.00 7.74
N PRO A 114 -9.74 3.16 7.38
CA PRO A 114 -8.43 3.23 8.02
C PRO A 114 -7.74 4.55 7.71
N ALA A 115 -7.13 5.16 8.71
CA ALA A 115 -6.41 6.42 8.55
C ALA A 115 -5.17 6.49 9.45
N THR A 116 -4.21 7.32 9.05
CA THR A 116 -2.97 7.53 9.81
C THR A 116 -3.18 8.50 10.97
N ASN A 117 -2.43 8.33 12.05
CA ASN A 117 -2.41 9.24 13.20
C ASN A 117 -1.73 10.59 12.92
N MET A 118 -1.18 10.77 11.72
CA MET A 118 -0.55 12.05 11.31
C MET A 118 -1.55 13.06 10.75
N LEU A 119 -2.86 12.76 10.78
CA LEU A 119 -3.89 13.67 10.30
C LEU A 119 -4.03 14.88 11.22
N THR A 120 -4.09 16.07 10.61
CA THR A 120 -4.47 17.30 11.27
C THR A 120 -5.99 17.34 11.51
N LEU A 121 -6.47 18.32 12.29
CA LEU A 121 -7.90 18.54 12.48
C LEU A 121 -8.62 18.79 11.14
N ASP A 122 -8.04 19.61 10.26
CA ASP A 122 -8.59 19.90 8.92
C ASP A 122 -8.65 18.64 8.06
N ASP A 123 -7.64 17.79 8.14
CA ASP A 123 -7.63 16.49 7.45
C ASP A 123 -8.75 15.56 7.92
N ILE A 124 -9.03 15.57 9.22
CA ILE A 124 -10.10 14.77 9.84
C ILE A 124 -11.46 15.32 9.41
N THR A 125 -11.70 16.62 9.56
CA THR A 125 -12.98 17.25 9.20
C THR A 125 -13.29 17.09 7.72
N TYR A 126 -12.30 17.25 6.85
CA TYR A 126 -12.43 16.96 5.42
C TYR A 126 -12.93 15.52 5.15
N ARG A 127 -12.37 14.52 5.83
CA ARG A 127 -12.77 13.12 5.67
C ARG A 127 -14.17 12.86 6.21
N VAL A 128 -14.49 13.48 7.35
CA VAL A 128 -15.83 13.40 7.94
C VAL A 128 -16.87 13.92 6.95
N ASP A 129 -16.62 15.09 6.36
CA ASP A 129 -17.53 15.73 5.40
C ASP A 129 -17.62 14.94 4.07
N THR A 130 -16.47 14.39 3.58
CA THR A 130 -16.41 13.67 2.30
C THR A 130 -17.08 12.30 2.37
N ALA A 131 -16.95 11.61 3.49
CA ALA A 131 -17.42 10.23 3.63
C ALA A 131 -18.54 10.08 4.68
N ASP A 132 -19.22 11.15 5.12
CA ASP A 132 -20.30 11.13 6.13
C ASP A 132 -19.96 10.22 7.32
N ILE A 133 -18.79 10.40 7.93
CA ILE A 133 -18.26 9.55 8.99
C ILE A 133 -19.04 9.80 10.28
N ARG A 134 -19.67 8.74 10.82
CA ARG A 134 -20.47 8.82 12.04
C ARG A 134 -19.74 8.44 13.32
N PHE A 135 -18.72 7.61 13.20
CA PHE A 135 -17.98 7.08 14.35
C PHE A 135 -16.47 7.12 14.10
N ALA A 136 -15.70 7.23 15.18
CA ALA A 136 -14.25 7.20 15.12
C ALA A 136 -13.66 6.28 16.18
N VAL A 137 -12.59 5.55 15.83
CA VAL A 137 -11.77 4.79 16.76
C VAL A 137 -10.35 5.34 16.74
N SER A 138 -9.84 5.68 17.91
CA SER A 138 -8.53 6.33 18.09
C SER A 138 -7.52 5.45 18.80
N THR A 139 -6.25 5.58 18.38
CA THR A 139 -5.09 5.19 19.17
C THR A 139 -5.07 5.94 20.52
N PRO A 140 -4.45 5.38 21.57
CA PRO A 140 -4.23 6.10 22.81
C PRO A 140 -3.07 7.11 22.71
N ASP A 141 -2.30 7.07 21.61
CA ASP A 141 -1.04 7.80 21.46
C ASP A 141 -1.26 9.19 20.87
N GLY A 142 -0.46 10.17 21.33
CA GLY A 142 -0.46 11.55 20.82
C GLY A 142 -1.79 12.27 21.01
N ASP A 143 -2.07 13.23 20.14
CA ASP A 143 -3.24 14.12 20.20
C ASP A 143 -4.39 13.68 19.28
N THR A 144 -4.32 12.44 18.73
CA THR A 144 -5.30 11.95 17.75
C THR A 144 -6.72 11.90 18.32
N ALA A 145 -6.86 11.42 19.56
CA ALA A 145 -8.16 11.33 20.23
C ALA A 145 -8.76 12.72 20.48
N GLU A 146 -7.96 13.67 20.96
CA GLU A 146 -8.36 15.04 21.20
C GLU A 146 -8.77 15.76 19.91
N ASN A 147 -8.06 15.51 18.81
CA ASN A 147 -8.40 16.06 17.50
C ASN A 147 -9.73 15.48 16.97
N LEU A 148 -9.97 14.18 17.18
CA LEU A 148 -11.26 13.57 16.83
C LEU A 148 -12.41 14.11 17.68
N VAL A 149 -12.21 14.35 18.99
CA VAL A 149 -13.21 14.98 19.86
C VAL A 149 -13.45 16.44 19.44
N LYS A 150 -12.44 17.19 19.02
CA LYS A 150 -12.64 18.53 18.44
C LYS A 150 -13.45 18.44 17.15
N ALA A 151 -13.08 17.52 16.25
CA ALA A 151 -13.80 17.31 14.99
C ALA A 151 -15.29 16.96 15.23
N SER A 152 -15.63 16.14 16.25
CA SER A 152 -17.01 15.81 16.57
C SER A 152 -17.83 17.02 17.08
N LYS A 153 -17.18 17.97 17.74
CA LYS A 153 -17.82 19.22 18.13
C LYS A 153 -18.08 20.15 16.93
N GLU A 154 -17.18 20.16 15.95
CA GLU A 154 -17.32 20.96 14.73
C GLU A 154 -18.25 20.31 13.70
N ARG A 155 -18.34 18.97 13.72
CA ARG A 155 -19.12 18.14 12.78
C ARG A 155 -20.01 17.19 13.55
N PRO A 156 -21.25 17.60 13.91
CA PRO A 156 -22.18 16.78 14.72
C PRO A 156 -22.56 15.43 14.09
N ILE A 157 -22.30 15.24 12.78
CA ILE A 157 -22.45 13.94 12.12
C ILE A 157 -21.49 12.90 12.71
N LEU A 158 -20.31 13.29 13.19
CA LEU A 158 -19.39 12.44 13.96
C LEU A 158 -19.91 12.31 15.40
N GLU A 159 -20.80 11.32 15.61
CA GLU A 159 -21.60 11.16 16.82
C GLU A 159 -20.80 10.73 18.03
N LYS A 160 -19.81 9.82 17.84
CA LYS A 160 -19.02 9.27 18.94
C LYS A 160 -17.56 9.01 18.54
N VAL A 161 -16.68 9.25 19.49
CA VAL A 161 -15.26 8.91 19.43
C VAL A 161 -14.97 7.83 20.46
N PHE A 162 -14.38 6.73 20.02
CA PHE A 162 -13.90 5.63 20.84
C PHE A 162 -12.38 5.71 20.98
N VAL A 163 -11.84 5.53 22.18
CA VAL A 163 -10.38 5.53 22.41
C VAL A 163 -10.00 4.22 23.09
N VAL A 164 -8.97 3.55 22.56
CA VAL A 164 -8.46 2.32 23.21
C VAL A 164 -7.50 2.67 24.34
N ARG A 165 -7.55 1.91 25.44
CA ARG A 165 -6.57 1.93 26.55
C ARG A 165 -6.43 3.27 27.32
N ARG A 166 -7.23 4.29 27.04
CA ARG A 166 -7.12 5.60 27.68
C ARG A 166 -8.47 6.29 27.84
N ASP A 167 -8.66 6.97 28.98
CA ASP A 167 -9.77 7.89 29.16
C ASP A 167 -9.45 9.23 28.52
N VAL A 168 -10.38 9.73 27.71
CA VAL A 168 -10.33 11.05 27.08
C VAL A 168 -11.67 11.75 27.26
N GLU A 169 -11.66 12.99 27.74
CA GLU A 169 -12.89 13.75 27.93
C GLU A 169 -13.63 13.94 26.60
N GLY A 170 -14.90 13.58 26.58
CA GLY A 170 -15.74 13.65 25.37
C GLY A 170 -15.62 12.41 24.46
N ALA A 171 -14.88 11.38 24.87
CA ALA A 171 -14.77 10.11 24.15
C ALA A 171 -15.17 8.92 25.06
N VAL A 172 -15.44 7.78 24.44
CA VAL A 172 -15.75 6.52 25.11
C VAL A 172 -14.48 5.70 25.25
N ASN A 173 -14.13 5.23 26.46
CA ASN A 173 -13.07 4.24 26.66
C ASN A 173 -13.50 2.90 26.05
N PHE A 174 -13.02 2.60 24.87
CA PHE A 174 -13.48 1.44 24.11
C PHE A 174 -12.93 0.12 24.66
N THR A 175 -11.78 0.15 25.35
CA THR A 175 -11.25 -1.04 26.03
C THR A 175 -12.21 -1.54 27.08
N ASP A 176 -12.75 -0.65 27.92
CA ASP A 176 -13.71 -0.99 28.97
C ASP A 176 -15.01 -1.53 28.37
N GLU A 177 -15.48 -0.97 27.25
CA GLU A 177 -16.69 -1.45 26.57
C GLU A 177 -16.48 -2.86 25.99
N ILE A 178 -15.30 -3.14 25.39
CA ILE A 178 -14.95 -4.47 24.90
C ILE A 178 -14.87 -5.47 26.06
N GLU A 179 -14.26 -5.10 27.19
CA GLU A 179 -14.14 -5.99 28.34
C GLU A 179 -15.50 -6.45 28.90
N LYS A 180 -16.48 -5.55 28.94
CA LYS A 180 -17.83 -5.81 29.43
C LYS A 180 -18.70 -6.58 28.44
N ALA A 181 -18.39 -6.55 27.15
CA ALA A 181 -19.22 -7.10 26.09
C ALA A 181 -19.19 -8.64 26.05
N ASP A 182 -20.29 -9.24 25.58
CA ASP A 182 -20.41 -10.67 25.31
C ASP A 182 -19.47 -11.09 24.18
N ASP A 183 -18.94 -12.30 24.25
CA ASP A 183 -18.08 -12.87 23.22
C ASP A 183 -18.85 -13.74 22.18
N ASN A 184 -20.15 -13.88 22.34
CA ASN A 184 -21.03 -14.42 21.33
C ASN A 184 -21.67 -13.28 20.53
N PHE A 185 -21.52 -13.30 19.20
CA PHE A 185 -22.06 -12.29 18.30
C PHE A 185 -22.84 -12.95 17.18
N GLU A 186 -24.12 -12.61 17.06
CA GLU A 186 -24.98 -13.13 15.98
C GLU A 186 -24.62 -12.50 14.64
N ARG A 187 -24.60 -13.34 13.58
CA ARG A 187 -24.30 -12.90 12.23
C ARG A 187 -25.26 -11.81 11.77
N VAL A 188 -24.70 -10.67 11.38
CA VAL A 188 -25.43 -9.64 10.65
C VAL A 188 -25.31 -9.95 9.16
N GLU A 189 -26.43 -10.04 8.49
CA GLU A 189 -26.47 -10.33 7.05
C GLU A 189 -25.88 -9.18 6.24
N THR A 190 -24.88 -9.50 5.43
CA THR A 190 -24.22 -8.61 4.48
C THR A 190 -24.14 -9.29 3.12
N LEU A 191 -24.10 -8.51 2.05
CA LEU A 191 -23.82 -9.04 0.71
C LEU A 191 -22.35 -8.84 0.36
N ALA A 192 -21.77 -9.79 -0.35
CA ALA A 192 -20.35 -9.74 -0.78
C ALA A 192 -20.02 -8.48 -1.60
N LYS A 193 -21.01 -7.92 -2.28
CA LYS A 193 -20.89 -6.71 -3.11
C LYS A 193 -21.31 -5.41 -2.39
N GLU A 194 -21.61 -5.46 -1.10
CA GLU A 194 -21.82 -4.24 -0.31
C GLU A 194 -20.47 -3.56 0.04
N PRO A 195 -20.46 -2.21 0.14
CA PRO A 195 -19.27 -1.49 0.59
C PRO A 195 -18.81 -1.92 1.99
N MET A 196 -17.52 -2.17 2.16
CA MET A 196 -16.97 -2.54 3.47
C MET A 196 -15.77 -1.71 3.89
N LEU A 197 -15.11 -1.02 2.95
CA LEU A 197 -13.83 -0.37 3.18
C LEU A 197 -13.69 0.87 2.32
N ILE A 198 -13.20 1.98 2.89
CA ILE A 198 -12.83 3.19 2.16
C ILE A 198 -11.40 3.57 2.54
N TYR A 199 -10.54 3.76 1.53
CA TYR A 199 -9.21 4.34 1.71
C TYR A 199 -9.13 5.74 1.13
N PHE A 200 -8.64 6.69 1.91
CA PHE A 200 -8.27 7.99 1.38
C PHE A 200 -6.87 7.95 0.80
N THR A 201 -6.74 8.29 -0.48
CA THR A 201 -5.45 8.34 -1.19
C THR A 201 -5.04 9.77 -1.47
N SER A 202 -3.75 10.07 -1.39
CA SER A 202 -3.20 11.36 -1.80
C SER A 202 -3.40 11.54 -3.31
N GLY A 203 -4.35 12.39 -3.70
CA GLY A 203 -4.54 12.78 -5.09
C GLY A 203 -3.36 13.63 -5.60
N THR A 204 -3.07 13.55 -6.90
CA THR A 204 -2.09 14.42 -7.57
C THR A 204 -2.60 15.85 -7.73
N THR A 205 -3.90 16.10 -7.50
CA THR A 205 -4.62 17.33 -7.84
C THR A 205 -5.21 18.08 -6.62
N GLY A 206 -4.84 17.73 -5.39
CA GLY A 206 -5.34 18.42 -4.20
C GLY A 206 -5.79 17.48 -3.07
N TYR A 207 -7.06 17.54 -2.69
CA TYR A 207 -7.61 16.76 -1.58
C TYR A 207 -7.59 15.23 -1.82
N PRO A 208 -7.46 14.42 -0.75
CA PRO A 208 -7.48 12.96 -0.86
C PRO A 208 -8.80 12.42 -1.41
N LYS A 209 -8.71 11.40 -2.29
CA LYS A 209 -9.87 10.70 -2.87
C LYS A 209 -10.29 9.55 -1.97
N ALA A 210 -11.58 9.34 -1.79
CA ALA A 210 -12.15 8.28 -0.95
C ALA A 210 -12.49 7.03 -1.79
N VAL A 211 -11.55 6.12 -1.92
CA VAL A 211 -11.64 4.88 -2.74
C VAL A 211 -12.42 3.81 -1.99
N MET A 212 -13.51 3.31 -2.57
CA MET A 212 -14.46 2.39 -1.92
C MET A 212 -14.34 0.96 -2.47
N HIS A 213 -14.34 -0.03 -1.57
CA HIS A 213 -14.24 -1.47 -1.89
C HIS A 213 -15.37 -2.28 -1.25
N ASP A 214 -15.77 -3.36 -1.93
CA ASP A 214 -16.70 -4.38 -1.45
C ASP A 214 -15.99 -5.50 -0.67
N HIS A 215 -16.76 -6.44 -0.10
CA HIS A 215 -16.19 -7.56 0.67
C HIS A 215 -15.30 -8.49 -0.17
N THR A 216 -15.47 -8.59 -1.50
CA THR A 216 -14.65 -9.44 -2.37
C THR A 216 -13.22 -8.93 -2.52
N TYR A 217 -12.96 -7.66 -2.17
CA TYR A 217 -11.61 -7.11 -2.08
C TYR A 217 -10.71 -7.97 -1.18
N THR A 218 -11.24 -8.48 -0.08
CA THR A 218 -10.46 -9.32 0.85
C THR A 218 -10.05 -10.64 0.22
N LEU A 219 -10.92 -11.26 -0.59
CA LEU A 219 -10.62 -12.50 -1.32
C LEU A 219 -9.62 -12.28 -2.45
N SER A 220 -9.65 -11.12 -3.09
CA SER A 220 -8.71 -10.77 -4.16
C SER A 220 -7.27 -10.71 -3.66
N HIS A 221 -7.06 -10.51 -2.36
CA HIS A 221 -5.75 -10.59 -1.71
C HIS A 221 -5.17 -12.01 -1.59
N ILE A 222 -5.90 -13.05 -1.99
CA ILE A 222 -5.34 -14.40 -2.16
C ILE A 222 -4.18 -14.35 -3.17
N ILE A 223 -4.35 -13.62 -4.30
CA ILE A 223 -3.26 -13.45 -5.27
C ILE A 223 -2.06 -12.76 -4.64
N THR A 224 -2.30 -11.69 -3.90
CA THR A 224 -1.23 -10.92 -3.24
C THR A 224 -0.45 -11.78 -2.24
N ALA A 225 -1.16 -12.49 -1.36
CA ALA A 225 -0.54 -13.24 -0.28
C ALA A 225 0.07 -14.57 -0.76
N LYS A 226 -0.72 -15.38 -1.49
CA LYS A 226 -0.31 -16.73 -1.87
C LYS A 226 0.67 -16.75 -3.04
N PHE A 227 0.37 -15.97 -4.10
CA PHE A 227 1.05 -16.09 -5.39
C PHE A 227 2.11 -15.03 -5.64
N TRP A 228 2.15 -13.96 -4.81
CA TRP A 228 3.19 -12.94 -4.89
C TRP A 228 4.05 -12.87 -3.63
N GLN A 229 3.46 -12.81 -2.42
CA GLN A 229 4.22 -12.77 -1.16
C GLN A 229 4.66 -14.15 -0.67
N ASP A 230 4.21 -15.21 -1.33
CA ASP A 230 4.53 -16.61 -1.00
C ASP A 230 4.34 -16.97 0.49
N VAL A 231 3.29 -16.41 1.12
CA VAL A 231 3.03 -16.72 2.53
C VAL A 231 2.69 -18.20 2.69
N LYS A 232 3.21 -18.81 3.72
CA LYS A 232 3.00 -20.24 4.03
C LYS A 232 2.07 -20.38 5.22
N GLU A 233 1.30 -21.46 5.22
CA GLU A 233 0.54 -21.88 6.40
C GLU A 233 1.46 -21.97 7.61
N LYS A 234 1.04 -21.41 8.76
CA LYS A 234 1.82 -21.29 10.00
C LYS A 234 3.11 -20.50 9.85
N GLY A 235 3.31 -19.81 8.72
CA GLY A 235 4.37 -18.84 8.56
C GLY A 235 4.06 -17.54 9.32
N LEU A 236 5.00 -16.62 9.29
CA LEU A 236 4.86 -15.28 9.88
C LEU A 236 5.27 -14.23 8.85
N HIS A 237 4.29 -13.43 8.40
CA HIS A 237 4.52 -12.38 7.40
C HIS A 237 4.66 -11.02 8.05
N LEU A 238 5.64 -10.23 7.62
CA LEU A 238 5.83 -8.85 8.05
C LEU A 238 5.69 -7.88 6.88
N THR A 239 4.77 -6.93 6.98
CA THR A 239 4.68 -5.76 6.09
C THR A 239 4.88 -4.48 6.89
N VAL A 240 5.76 -3.59 6.41
CA VAL A 240 6.15 -2.37 7.14
C VAL A 240 5.04 -1.30 7.14
N ALA A 241 4.11 -1.32 6.18
CA ALA A 241 3.06 -0.32 6.05
C ALA A 241 2.32 -0.09 7.38
N GLU A 242 2.01 1.17 7.68
CA GLU A 242 1.11 1.54 8.79
C GLU A 242 -0.33 1.27 8.37
N THR A 243 -1.23 0.98 9.32
CA THR A 243 -2.59 0.49 9.05
C THR A 243 -3.50 1.49 8.35
N GLY A 244 -3.20 2.78 8.44
CA GLY A 244 -3.95 3.83 7.74
C GLY A 244 -3.76 3.89 6.22
N TRP A 245 -2.87 3.05 5.67
CA TRP A 245 -2.59 3.02 4.23
C TRP A 245 -3.12 1.77 3.55
N GLY A 246 -3.61 1.90 2.31
CA GLY A 246 -4.13 0.77 1.53
C GLY A 246 -3.16 -0.42 1.43
N LYS A 247 -1.84 -0.17 1.43
CA LYS A 247 -0.82 -1.23 1.43
C LYS A 247 -0.88 -2.14 2.68
N ALA A 248 -1.49 -1.72 3.78
CA ALA A 248 -1.70 -2.59 4.94
C ALA A 248 -2.63 -3.76 4.62
N SER A 249 -3.65 -3.58 3.80
CA SER A 249 -4.52 -4.67 3.34
C SER A 249 -3.77 -5.74 2.55
N TRP A 250 -2.68 -5.36 1.88
CA TRP A 250 -1.89 -6.28 1.07
C TRP A 250 -1.04 -7.28 1.89
N GLY A 251 -0.72 -6.94 3.14
CA GLY A 251 0.23 -7.77 3.87
C GLY A 251 0.00 -7.84 5.38
N LYS A 252 -1.13 -7.37 5.91
CA LYS A 252 -1.30 -7.34 7.37
C LYS A 252 -2.53 -8.05 7.90
N ILE A 253 -3.44 -8.53 7.03
CA ILE A 253 -4.69 -9.08 7.53
C ILE A 253 -5.35 -10.08 6.55
N TYR A 254 -5.82 -9.64 5.39
CA TYR A 254 -6.78 -10.40 4.59
C TYR A 254 -6.20 -11.68 3.97
N GLY A 255 -5.31 -11.55 2.99
CA GLY A 255 -4.74 -12.69 2.28
C GLY A 255 -3.89 -13.59 3.17
N GLN A 256 -3.20 -13.00 4.18
CA GLN A 256 -2.37 -13.75 5.12
C GLN A 256 -3.23 -14.73 5.93
N TRP A 257 -4.32 -14.25 6.50
CA TRP A 257 -5.22 -15.11 7.30
C TRP A 257 -5.98 -16.13 6.46
N LEU A 258 -6.39 -15.77 5.23
CA LEU A 258 -6.94 -16.72 4.25
C LEU A 258 -5.96 -17.87 3.95
N CYS A 259 -4.66 -17.60 3.92
CA CYS A 259 -3.62 -18.61 3.72
C CYS A 259 -3.19 -19.33 5.01
N GLY A 260 -3.78 -19.01 6.16
CA GLY A 260 -3.39 -19.58 7.46
C GLY A 260 -2.01 -19.14 7.93
N CYS A 261 -1.58 -17.94 7.50
CA CYS A 261 -0.31 -17.33 7.87
C CYS A 261 -0.55 -16.24 8.95
N GLY A 262 0.22 -16.28 10.02
CA GLY A 262 0.24 -15.22 11.01
C GLY A 262 0.87 -13.93 10.48
N VAL A 263 0.56 -12.81 11.12
CA VAL A 263 1.17 -11.52 10.81
C VAL A 263 2.08 -11.05 11.94
N MET A 264 3.28 -10.60 11.60
CA MET A 264 4.18 -9.93 12.53
C MET A 264 3.91 -8.44 12.48
N VAL A 265 3.69 -7.84 13.64
CA VAL A 265 3.45 -6.41 13.81
C VAL A 265 4.52 -5.82 14.73
N TYR A 266 5.31 -4.91 14.19
CA TYR A 266 6.23 -4.11 14.98
C TYR A 266 5.67 -2.68 15.07
N ASP A 267 5.22 -2.29 16.26
CA ASP A 267 4.64 -0.97 16.52
C ASP A 267 5.73 0.00 16.92
N PHE A 268 6.09 0.89 16.02
CA PHE A 268 7.13 1.90 16.20
C PHE A 268 6.67 3.27 15.71
N ASP A 269 7.16 4.33 16.36
CA ASP A 269 6.96 5.70 15.91
C ASP A 269 8.06 6.14 14.93
N HIS A 270 9.30 5.76 15.20
CA HIS A 270 10.44 6.08 14.36
C HIS A 270 11.04 4.83 13.72
N PHE A 271 11.16 4.87 12.39
CA PHE A 271 11.76 3.77 11.63
C PHE A 271 13.24 3.61 11.99
N SER A 272 13.63 2.38 12.33
CA SER A 272 15.01 1.98 12.54
C SER A 272 15.28 0.67 11.81
N PRO A 273 16.19 0.66 10.81
CA PRO A 273 16.50 -0.55 10.06
C PRO A 273 17.11 -1.64 10.95
N ASP A 274 17.98 -1.29 11.92
CA ASP A 274 18.55 -2.23 12.88
C ASP A 274 17.46 -2.91 13.72
N LYS A 275 16.57 -2.13 14.33
CA LYS A 275 15.49 -2.69 15.17
C LYS A 275 14.56 -3.60 14.38
N LEU A 276 14.21 -3.22 13.16
CA LEU A 276 13.32 -4.02 12.32
C LEU A 276 13.98 -5.34 11.88
N LEU A 277 15.26 -5.32 11.50
CA LEU A 277 16.02 -6.53 11.18
C LEU A 277 16.14 -7.47 12.38
N ARG A 278 16.36 -6.94 13.61
CA ARG A 278 16.34 -7.74 14.85
C ARG A 278 14.97 -8.33 15.17
N VAL A 279 13.89 -7.63 14.87
CA VAL A 279 12.53 -8.17 14.99
C VAL A 279 12.35 -9.35 14.02
N MET A 280 12.78 -9.20 12.77
CA MET A 280 12.70 -10.30 11.78
C MET A 280 13.50 -11.53 12.21
N GLU A 281 14.72 -11.32 12.73
CA GLU A 281 15.59 -12.36 13.29
C GLU A 281 14.95 -13.05 14.50
N LYS A 282 14.51 -12.25 15.49
CA LYS A 282 13.98 -12.74 16.76
C LYS A 282 12.70 -13.57 16.60
N TYR A 283 11.76 -13.07 15.81
CA TYR A 283 10.45 -13.70 15.62
C TYR A 283 10.42 -14.66 14.43
N LYS A 284 11.57 -14.91 13.80
CA LYS A 284 11.69 -15.85 12.66
C LYS A 284 10.69 -15.59 11.55
N VAL A 285 10.61 -14.33 11.11
CA VAL A 285 9.76 -13.90 10.01
C VAL A 285 10.08 -14.74 8.76
N THR A 286 9.03 -15.26 8.11
CA THR A 286 9.18 -16.17 6.96
C THR A 286 9.04 -15.48 5.60
N SER A 287 8.26 -14.39 5.55
CA SER A 287 8.12 -13.55 4.34
C SER A 287 8.00 -12.07 4.72
N PHE A 288 8.52 -11.20 3.85
CA PHE A 288 8.61 -9.77 4.14
C PHE A 288 8.24 -8.91 2.94
N CYS A 289 7.47 -7.84 3.18
CA CYS A 289 7.11 -6.85 2.18
C CYS A 289 7.40 -5.44 2.66
N ALA A 290 8.14 -4.67 1.85
CA ALA A 290 8.42 -3.27 2.11
C ALA A 290 8.63 -2.47 0.81
N PRO A 291 8.53 -1.13 0.82
CA PRO A 291 8.93 -0.33 -0.33
C PRO A 291 10.45 -0.38 -0.56
N PRO A 292 10.94 -0.09 -1.79
CA PRO A 292 12.36 -0.05 -2.11
C PRO A 292 13.19 0.82 -1.17
N THR A 293 12.62 1.91 -0.66
CA THR A 293 13.26 2.80 0.31
C THR A 293 13.71 2.06 1.57
N VAL A 294 12.90 1.16 2.12
CA VAL A 294 13.26 0.37 3.31
C VAL A 294 14.43 -0.57 3.01
N TYR A 295 14.43 -1.21 1.84
CA TYR A 295 15.54 -2.07 1.43
C TYR A 295 16.86 -1.30 1.25
N ARG A 296 16.82 -0.03 0.79
CA ARG A 296 18.01 0.83 0.75
C ARG A 296 18.64 1.03 2.14
N TYR A 297 17.81 1.26 3.16
CA TYR A 297 18.28 1.35 4.55
C TYR A 297 18.84 0.02 5.06
N PHE A 298 18.19 -1.09 4.71
CA PHE A 298 18.67 -2.42 5.08
C PHE A 298 20.02 -2.74 4.45
N ILE A 299 20.22 -2.45 3.16
CA ILE A 299 21.48 -2.61 2.45
C ILE A 299 22.60 -1.81 3.14
N LYS A 300 22.33 -0.54 3.48
CA LYS A 300 23.31 0.32 4.19
C LYS A 300 23.67 -0.26 5.57
N ARG A 301 22.70 -0.87 6.26
CA ARG A 301 22.93 -1.51 7.57
C ARG A 301 23.68 -2.83 7.45
N GLY A 302 23.54 -3.53 6.34
CA GLY A 302 24.06 -4.88 6.11
C GLY A 302 23.10 -5.96 6.62
N MET A 303 22.27 -6.51 5.72
CA MET A 303 21.30 -7.57 6.06
C MET A 303 21.99 -8.87 6.49
N ASN A 304 23.17 -9.14 5.97
CA ASN A 304 24.00 -10.31 6.30
C ASN A 304 24.57 -10.28 7.73
N ASN A 305 24.39 -9.20 8.48
CA ASN A 305 24.79 -9.12 9.89
C ASN A 305 23.73 -9.71 10.85
N TYR A 306 22.60 -10.22 10.32
CA TYR A 306 21.46 -10.76 11.07
C TYR A 306 21.15 -12.18 10.62
N ASP A 307 20.66 -13.04 11.54
CA ASP A 307 20.17 -14.37 11.18
C ASP A 307 18.77 -14.26 10.53
N LEU A 308 18.77 -14.07 9.23
CA LEU A 308 17.54 -14.06 8.42
C LEU A 308 17.25 -15.41 7.75
N SER A 309 17.78 -16.52 8.27
CA SER A 309 17.63 -17.87 7.68
C SER A 309 16.18 -18.37 7.62
N SER A 310 15.30 -17.83 8.48
CA SER A 310 13.85 -18.07 8.45
C SER A 310 13.14 -17.39 7.28
N LEU A 311 13.70 -16.28 6.78
CA LEU A 311 13.14 -15.51 5.67
C LEU A 311 13.30 -16.30 4.36
N LYS A 312 12.19 -16.59 3.70
CA LYS A 312 12.16 -17.41 2.47
C LYS A 312 11.75 -16.62 1.24
N HIS A 313 11.03 -15.51 1.42
CA HIS A 313 10.52 -14.73 0.32
C HIS A 313 10.41 -13.25 0.68
N ILE A 314 10.75 -12.38 -0.26
CA ILE A 314 10.70 -10.93 -0.08
C ILE A 314 10.07 -10.24 -1.29
N THR A 315 9.24 -9.24 -1.00
CA THR A 315 8.51 -8.50 -2.03
C THR A 315 8.61 -6.99 -1.85
N THR A 316 8.44 -6.26 -2.93
CA THR A 316 8.43 -4.80 -2.92
C THR A 316 7.33 -4.24 -3.81
N ALA A 317 6.71 -3.15 -3.37
CA ALA A 317 5.73 -2.39 -4.14
C ALA A 317 5.57 -0.97 -3.59
N GLY A 318 4.89 -0.11 -4.36
CA GLY A 318 4.54 1.27 -3.99
C GLY A 318 5.49 2.32 -4.52
N GLU A 319 6.69 1.94 -4.91
CA GLU A 319 7.68 2.71 -5.65
C GLU A 319 8.31 1.77 -6.68
N ALA A 320 8.78 2.28 -7.80
CA ALA A 320 9.48 1.46 -8.78
C ALA A 320 10.85 0.99 -8.24
N LEU A 321 11.17 -0.27 -8.48
CA LEU A 321 12.38 -0.89 -7.97
C LEU A 321 13.60 -0.53 -8.83
N ASN A 322 14.61 0.07 -8.21
CA ASN A 322 15.89 0.27 -8.86
C ASN A 322 16.67 -1.06 -8.95
N PRO A 323 17.20 -1.45 -10.13
CA PRO A 323 17.98 -2.67 -10.30
C PRO A 323 19.18 -2.82 -9.36
N VAL A 324 19.79 -1.70 -8.92
CA VAL A 324 20.89 -1.73 -7.95
C VAL A 324 20.42 -2.21 -6.58
N VAL A 325 19.21 -1.83 -6.16
CA VAL A 325 18.63 -2.29 -4.90
C VAL A 325 18.38 -3.79 -4.96
N PHE A 326 17.77 -4.27 -6.05
CA PHE A 326 17.59 -5.70 -6.29
C PHE A 326 18.90 -6.49 -6.14
N LYS A 327 19.94 -6.09 -6.90
CA LYS A 327 21.25 -6.76 -6.91
C LYS A 327 21.88 -6.83 -5.52
N LYS A 328 21.90 -5.70 -4.80
CA LYS A 328 22.49 -5.64 -3.45
C LYS A 328 21.72 -6.45 -2.42
N VAL A 329 20.38 -6.48 -2.50
CA VAL A 329 19.57 -7.35 -1.63
C VAL A 329 19.87 -8.82 -1.91
N PHE A 330 19.94 -9.21 -3.18
CA PHE A 330 20.30 -10.57 -3.57
C PHE A 330 21.70 -10.96 -3.09
N GLU A 331 22.68 -10.09 -3.26
CA GLU A 331 24.07 -10.30 -2.77
C GLU A 331 24.14 -10.53 -1.24
N GLN A 332 23.29 -9.84 -0.46
CA GLN A 332 23.31 -9.92 1.00
C GLN A 332 22.44 -11.04 1.58
N THR A 333 21.43 -11.50 0.86
CA THR A 333 20.42 -12.44 1.40
C THR A 333 20.26 -13.72 0.59
N GLY A 334 20.71 -13.74 -0.66
CA GLY A 334 20.40 -14.81 -1.62
C GLY A 334 18.93 -14.83 -2.09
N LEU A 335 18.10 -13.88 -1.64
CA LEU A 335 16.67 -13.82 -1.98
C LEU A 335 16.41 -12.82 -3.11
N ARG A 336 15.52 -13.22 -4.03
CA ARG A 336 15.04 -12.36 -5.11
C ARG A 336 13.99 -11.40 -4.59
N LEU A 337 14.15 -10.10 -4.86
CA LEU A 337 13.20 -9.07 -4.47
C LEU A 337 12.09 -8.95 -5.53
N MET A 338 10.95 -9.57 -5.28
CA MET A 338 9.86 -9.68 -6.23
C MET A 338 9.01 -8.40 -6.24
N GLU A 339 9.04 -7.69 -7.36
CA GLU A 339 8.27 -6.45 -7.54
C GLU A 339 6.82 -6.73 -7.90
N GLY A 340 5.91 -5.88 -7.41
CA GLY A 340 4.51 -5.88 -7.75
C GLY A 340 3.93 -4.48 -7.85
N PHE A 341 2.94 -4.31 -8.73
CA PHE A 341 2.26 -3.05 -8.99
C PHE A 341 0.75 -3.18 -8.79
N GLY A 342 0.18 -2.17 -8.23
CA GLY A 342 -1.25 -1.94 -8.07
C GLY A 342 -1.46 -0.61 -7.38
N GLN A 343 -2.71 -0.25 -7.18
CA GLN A 343 -3.11 1.05 -6.66
C GLN A 343 -4.01 0.88 -5.42
N THR A 344 -4.44 1.98 -4.84
CA THR A 344 -5.50 1.94 -3.81
C THR A 344 -6.82 1.48 -4.43
N GLU A 345 -7.04 1.79 -5.69
CA GLU A 345 -8.20 1.42 -6.50
C GLU A 345 -8.22 -0.07 -6.89
N SER A 346 -7.14 -0.83 -6.60
CA SER A 346 -7.03 -2.24 -6.98
C SER A 346 -6.24 -3.04 -5.94
N VAL A 347 -6.19 -4.36 -6.15
CA VAL A 347 -5.14 -5.21 -5.59
C VAL A 347 -3.98 -5.35 -6.58
N LEU A 348 -3.18 -6.39 -6.50
CA LEU A 348 -2.02 -6.64 -7.38
C LEU A 348 -2.45 -6.79 -8.85
N MET A 349 -2.19 -5.76 -9.68
CA MET A 349 -2.46 -5.78 -11.13
C MET A 349 -1.36 -6.48 -11.91
N LEU A 350 -0.11 -6.13 -11.62
CA LEU A 350 1.09 -6.68 -12.24
C LEU A 350 2.00 -7.23 -11.15
N GLY A 351 2.66 -8.34 -11.38
CA GLY A 351 3.60 -8.87 -10.40
C GLY A 351 4.56 -9.91 -10.95
N ASN A 352 5.73 -9.96 -10.33
CA ASN A 352 6.63 -11.09 -10.46
C ASN A 352 6.11 -12.18 -9.51
N LEU A 353 5.22 -13.04 -10.02
CA LEU A 353 4.57 -14.07 -9.20
C LEU A 353 5.55 -15.21 -8.88
N VAL A 354 5.22 -15.98 -7.85
CA VAL A 354 5.98 -17.19 -7.48
C VAL A 354 6.11 -18.10 -8.69
N GLY A 355 7.31 -18.59 -8.96
CA GLY A 355 7.63 -19.45 -10.13
C GLY A 355 7.98 -18.66 -11.40
N SER A 356 7.71 -17.33 -11.46
CA SER A 356 8.01 -16.56 -12.68
C SER A 356 9.52 -16.41 -12.92
N GLN A 357 9.88 -16.32 -14.20
CA GLN A 357 11.23 -15.97 -14.62
C GLN A 357 11.53 -14.51 -14.21
N GLU A 358 12.72 -14.30 -13.68
CA GLU A 358 13.14 -12.99 -13.24
C GLU A 358 13.52 -12.08 -14.40
N LYS A 359 12.95 -10.85 -14.39
CA LYS A 359 13.42 -9.71 -15.19
C LYS A 359 13.60 -8.51 -14.26
N VAL A 360 14.84 -8.23 -13.89
CA VAL A 360 15.19 -7.21 -12.90
C VAL A 360 14.75 -5.82 -13.35
N GLY A 361 13.89 -5.17 -12.56
CA GLY A 361 13.32 -3.84 -12.84
C GLY A 361 12.02 -3.86 -13.63
N ALA A 362 11.51 -5.05 -14.01
CA ALA A 362 10.17 -5.19 -14.55
C ALA A 362 9.15 -5.29 -13.41
N LEU A 363 8.00 -4.64 -13.57
CA LEU A 363 6.85 -4.76 -12.66
C LEU A 363 6.30 -6.20 -12.59
N GLY A 364 6.65 -7.05 -13.56
CA GLY A 364 6.11 -8.38 -13.76
C GLY A 364 5.09 -8.43 -14.90
N LYS A 365 4.26 -9.47 -14.88
CA LYS A 365 3.18 -9.68 -15.86
C LYS A 365 1.81 -9.39 -15.23
N PRO A 366 0.76 -9.19 -16.05
CA PRO A 366 -0.61 -9.12 -15.56
C PRO A 366 -0.99 -10.32 -14.71
N THR A 367 -1.64 -10.06 -13.57
CA THR A 367 -2.24 -11.15 -12.79
C THR A 367 -3.56 -11.59 -13.43
N PRO A 368 -3.96 -12.85 -13.29
CA PRO A 368 -5.21 -13.34 -13.90
C PRO A 368 -6.49 -12.66 -13.38
N LEU A 369 -6.38 -11.83 -12.34
CA LEU A 369 -7.52 -11.08 -11.79
C LEU A 369 -7.92 -9.91 -12.68
N TYR A 370 -7.02 -9.43 -13.55
CA TYR A 370 -7.24 -8.23 -14.35
C TYR A 370 -6.85 -8.43 -15.82
N ASN A 371 -7.69 -7.95 -16.72
CA ASN A 371 -7.32 -7.78 -18.13
C ASN A 371 -6.58 -6.45 -18.31
N THR A 372 -5.27 -6.47 -18.04
CA THR A 372 -4.42 -5.27 -18.06
C THR A 372 -3.78 -5.11 -19.44
N MET A 373 -3.89 -3.90 -20.01
CA MET A 373 -3.36 -3.55 -21.34
C MET A 373 -2.56 -2.25 -21.27
N ILE A 374 -1.81 -1.96 -22.33
CA ILE A 374 -1.15 -0.67 -22.55
C ILE A 374 -1.79 -0.04 -23.79
N VAL A 375 -2.28 1.20 -23.64
CA VAL A 375 -3.00 1.90 -24.72
C VAL A 375 -2.38 3.25 -25.05
N ASP A 376 -2.61 3.70 -26.30
CA ASP A 376 -2.31 5.06 -26.74
C ASP A 376 -3.36 6.08 -26.25
N ASP A 377 -3.19 7.37 -26.59
CA ASP A 377 -4.13 8.44 -26.23
C ASP A 377 -5.52 8.26 -26.87
N SER A 378 -5.64 7.44 -27.92
CA SER A 378 -6.90 7.11 -28.61
C SER A 378 -7.59 5.88 -28.02
N GLY A 379 -6.93 5.15 -27.10
CA GLY A 379 -7.46 3.94 -26.48
C GLY A 379 -7.14 2.64 -27.25
N ASN A 380 -6.27 2.69 -28.27
CA ASN A 380 -5.84 1.50 -29.00
C ASN A 380 -4.72 0.79 -28.23
N GLU A 381 -4.79 -0.55 -28.16
CA GLU A 381 -3.71 -1.34 -27.56
C GLU A 381 -2.41 -1.21 -28.36
N LEU A 382 -1.31 -0.94 -27.63
CA LEU A 382 0.01 -0.77 -28.20
C LEU A 382 0.76 -2.12 -28.31
N PRO A 383 1.58 -2.27 -29.39
CA PRO A 383 2.47 -3.42 -29.51
C PRO A 383 3.59 -3.40 -28.47
N ALA A 384 4.40 -4.47 -28.44
CA ALA A 384 5.57 -4.55 -27.56
C ALA A 384 6.55 -3.39 -27.80
N ASN A 385 7.18 -2.92 -26.72
CA ASN A 385 8.19 -1.86 -26.68
C ASN A 385 7.66 -0.43 -26.94
N GLU A 386 6.35 -0.25 -27.08
CA GLU A 386 5.74 1.08 -27.16
C GLU A 386 5.17 1.53 -25.81
N VAL A 387 5.42 2.82 -25.47
CA VAL A 387 5.01 3.42 -24.21
C VAL A 387 3.59 3.96 -24.29
N GLY A 388 2.74 3.51 -23.37
CA GLY A 388 1.38 4.00 -23.24
C GLY A 388 0.86 3.96 -21.81
N GLU A 389 -0.42 4.24 -21.64
CA GLU A 389 -1.09 4.17 -20.33
C GLU A 389 -1.46 2.72 -19.98
N ILE A 390 -1.22 2.35 -18.74
CA ILE A 390 -1.73 1.08 -18.19
C ILE A 390 -3.23 1.25 -17.96
N VAL A 391 -4.03 0.39 -18.56
CA VAL A 391 -5.49 0.35 -18.35
C VAL A 391 -5.95 -1.05 -17.98
N VAL A 392 -7.12 -1.13 -17.34
CA VAL A 392 -7.79 -2.40 -17.04
C VAL A 392 -9.12 -2.46 -17.78
N ALA A 393 -9.24 -3.43 -18.67
CA ALA A 393 -10.52 -3.70 -19.32
C ALA A 393 -11.44 -4.51 -18.39
N PRO A 394 -12.76 -4.26 -18.45
CA PRO A 394 -13.73 -5.01 -17.67
C PRO A 394 -13.66 -6.52 -17.99
N GLN A 395 -13.89 -7.33 -16.98
CA GLN A 395 -14.05 -8.79 -17.12
C GLN A 395 -15.40 -9.21 -16.52
N GLU A 396 -15.94 -10.29 -17.03
CA GLU A 396 -17.03 -10.98 -16.36
C GLU A 396 -16.55 -11.40 -14.95
N ASN A 397 -17.34 -11.08 -13.92
CA ASN A 397 -16.96 -11.32 -12.52
C ASN A 397 -15.69 -10.55 -12.07
N GLN A 398 -15.59 -9.28 -12.43
CA GLN A 398 -14.50 -8.42 -11.97
C GLN A 398 -14.49 -8.29 -10.44
N HIS A 399 -13.30 -8.52 -9.84
CA HIS A 399 -13.06 -8.42 -8.41
C HIS A 399 -11.81 -7.60 -8.09
N GLY A 400 -11.73 -7.12 -6.84
CA GLY A 400 -10.54 -6.43 -6.34
C GLY A 400 -10.25 -5.08 -6.99
N ILE A 401 -11.16 -4.57 -7.82
CA ILE A 401 -11.17 -3.20 -8.31
C ILE A 401 -12.19 -2.39 -7.52
N PHE A 402 -11.96 -1.11 -7.34
CA PHE A 402 -12.79 -0.26 -6.51
C PHE A 402 -14.21 -0.08 -7.10
N MET A 403 -15.17 0.18 -6.20
CA MET A 403 -16.58 0.41 -6.56
C MET A 403 -16.83 1.83 -7.05
N GLY A 404 -15.95 2.78 -6.71
CA GLY A 404 -16.07 4.19 -6.99
C GLY A 404 -15.35 5.05 -5.98
N TYR A 405 -15.45 6.36 -6.17
CA TYR A 405 -15.01 7.35 -5.20
C TYR A 405 -16.20 7.85 -4.40
N CYS A 406 -16.15 7.73 -3.08
CA CYS A 406 -17.22 8.20 -2.22
C CYS A 406 -17.44 9.71 -2.41
N GLY A 407 -18.66 10.09 -2.81
CA GLY A 407 -19.03 11.48 -3.05
C GLY A 407 -18.50 12.13 -4.33
N ASP A 408 -17.83 11.40 -5.22
CA ASP A 408 -17.27 11.96 -6.47
C ASP A 408 -17.48 11.05 -7.70
N GLU A 409 -18.72 10.99 -8.17
CA GLU A 409 -19.11 10.24 -9.38
C GLU A 409 -18.41 10.78 -10.64
N LYS A 410 -18.22 12.10 -10.74
CA LYS A 410 -17.55 12.72 -11.89
C LYS A 410 -16.11 12.25 -12.02
N LEU A 411 -15.43 12.08 -10.90
CA LEU A 411 -14.07 11.55 -10.92
C LEU A 411 -14.08 10.07 -11.32
N TYR A 412 -15.06 9.30 -10.86
CA TYR A 412 -15.21 7.90 -11.26
C TYR A 412 -15.42 7.78 -12.79
N GLU A 413 -16.32 8.55 -13.37
CA GLU A 413 -16.55 8.61 -14.82
C GLU A 413 -15.29 9.04 -15.58
N LYS A 414 -14.50 9.96 -15.02
CA LYS A 414 -13.25 10.42 -15.64
C LYS A 414 -12.19 9.32 -15.73
N VAL A 415 -12.09 8.44 -14.71
CA VAL A 415 -11.11 7.35 -14.72
C VAL A 415 -11.64 6.09 -15.41
N TRP A 416 -12.96 5.91 -15.46
CA TRP A 416 -13.65 4.91 -16.28
C TRP A 416 -14.14 5.56 -17.57
N ARG A 417 -13.25 5.69 -18.56
CA ARG A 417 -13.59 6.25 -19.86
C ARG A 417 -13.24 5.26 -20.98
N ASN A 418 -13.88 5.37 -22.13
CA ASN A 418 -13.69 4.46 -23.27
C ASN A 418 -13.89 2.96 -22.92
N GLY A 419 -14.69 2.67 -21.90
CA GLY A 419 -14.98 1.32 -21.45
C GLY A 419 -13.89 0.63 -20.63
N VAL A 420 -12.81 1.33 -20.24
CA VAL A 420 -11.69 0.79 -19.45
C VAL A 420 -11.33 1.68 -18.27
N TYR A 421 -10.77 1.10 -17.21
CA TYR A 421 -10.22 1.85 -16.10
C TYR A 421 -8.81 2.37 -16.45
N HIS A 422 -8.63 3.66 -16.35
CA HIS A 422 -7.38 4.38 -16.60
C HIS A 422 -6.60 4.59 -15.30
N THR A 423 -5.44 3.96 -15.18
CA THR A 423 -4.63 4.02 -13.95
C THR A 423 -3.90 5.35 -13.77
N GLY A 424 -3.66 6.09 -14.85
CA GLY A 424 -2.80 7.27 -14.87
C GLY A 424 -1.31 6.94 -14.76
N ASP A 425 -0.94 5.66 -14.81
CA ASP A 425 0.45 5.19 -14.83
C ASP A 425 0.82 4.74 -16.25
N THR A 426 2.06 5.01 -16.67
CA THR A 426 2.57 4.63 -18.00
C THR A 426 3.65 3.57 -17.91
N ALA A 427 3.62 2.66 -18.88
CA ALA A 427 4.57 1.57 -19.03
C ALA A 427 4.74 1.19 -20.49
N TYR A 428 5.68 0.31 -20.79
CA TYR A 428 5.69 -0.49 -22.00
C TYR A 428 5.75 -1.98 -21.61
N LYS A 429 5.26 -2.86 -22.48
CA LYS A 429 5.44 -4.31 -22.34
C LYS A 429 6.52 -4.77 -23.30
N ASP A 430 7.39 -5.68 -22.88
CA ASP A 430 8.38 -6.29 -23.77
C ASP A 430 7.78 -7.47 -24.54
N GLU A 431 8.58 -8.08 -25.45
CA GLU A 431 8.16 -9.21 -26.29
C GLU A 431 7.77 -10.47 -25.47
N ASP A 432 8.28 -10.61 -24.22
CA ASP A 432 7.93 -11.69 -23.31
C ASP A 432 6.71 -11.36 -22.44
N GLY A 433 6.11 -10.17 -22.61
CA GLY A 433 4.92 -9.69 -21.90
C GLY A 433 5.18 -9.13 -20.51
N TYR A 434 6.43 -8.80 -20.16
CA TYR A 434 6.74 -8.09 -18.92
C TYR A 434 6.51 -6.59 -19.09
N TYR A 435 5.95 -5.98 -18.05
CA TYR A 435 5.65 -4.55 -18.00
C TYR A 435 6.80 -3.79 -17.32
N TRP A 436 7.19 -2.68 -17.93
CA TRP A 436 8.28 -1.80 -17.48
C TRP A 436 7.74 -0.42 -17.19
N TYR A 437 7.86 0.01 -15.94
CA TYR A 437 7.33 1.29 -15.48
C TYR A 437 8.09 2.48 -16.07
N VAL A 438 7.34 3.46 -16.57
CA VAL A 438 7.90 4.71 -17.14
C VAL A 438 7.62 5.91 -16.24
N GLY A 439 6.41 6.03 -15.72
CA GLY A 439 6.03 7.14 -14.82
C GLY A 439 4.54 7.37 -14.72
N ARG A 440 4.15 8.39 -13.97
CA ARG A 440 2.79 8.92 -13.98
C ARG A 440 2.58 9.75 -15.24
N ILE A 441 1.37 9.72 -15.81
CA ILE A 441 1.01 10.59 -16.95
C ILE A 441 1.24 12.07 -16.62
N ASP A 442 0.89 12.48 -15.40
CA ASP A 442 1.03 13.86 -14.90
C ASP A 442 2.50 14.28 -14.71
N ASP A 443 3.42 13.30 -14.58
CA ASP A 443 4.85 13.53 -14.36
C ASP A 443 5.68 13.41 -15.64
N LEU A 444 5.08 12.94 -16.76
CA LEU A 444 5.79 12.83 -18.04
C LEU A 444 6.28 14.19 -18.52
N ILE A 445 7.56 14.26 -18.85
CA ILE A 445 8.23 15.46 -19.34
C ILE A 445 8.06 15.53 -20.86
N LYS A 446 7.39 16.58 -21.34
CA LYS A 446 7.17 16.81 -22.78
C LYS A 446 8.29 17.70 -23.32
N THR A 447 9.33 17.11 -23.85
CA THR A 447 10.52 17.82 -24.36
C THR A 447 10.75 17.52 -25.83
N ARG A 448 10.78 18.55 -26.70
CA ARG A 448 11.04 18.43 -28.15
C ARG A 448 10.14 17.38 -28.87
N GLY A 449 8.89 17.25 -28.45
CA GLY A 449 7.96 16.26 -29.00
C GLY A 449 8.08 14.86 -28.39
N PHE A 450 9.08 14.60 -27.55
CA PHE A 450 9.24 13.34 -26.83
C PHE A 450 8.51 13.38 -25.48
N ARG A 451 8.02 12.22 -25.06
CA ARG A 451 7.52 11.96 -23.69
C ARG A 451 8.59 11.21 -22.92
N VAL A 452 9.16 11.85 -21.92
CA VAL A 452 10.26 11.29 -21.11
C VAL A 452 9.74 10.99 -19.71
N GLY A 453 9.86 9.73 -19.28
CA GLY A 453 9.55 9.33 -17.91
C GLY A 453 10.65 9.77 -16.94
N PRO A 454 10.30 10.45 -15.84
CA PRO A 454 11.29 10.85 -14.82
C PRO A 454 12.09 9.68 -14.27
N PHE A 455 11.41 8.55 -14.05
CA PHE A 455 11.97 7.37 -13.38
C PHE A 455 13.20 6.79 -14.07
N GLU A 456 13.25 6.77 -15.39
CA GLU A 456 14.39 6.26 -16.14
C GLU A 456 15.67 7.07 -15.85
N ILE A 457 15.53 8.40 -15.78
CA ILE A 457 16.65 9.30 -15.47
C ILE A 457 17.05 9.18 -14.00
N GLU A 458 16.07 9.12 -13.11
CA GLU A 458 16.27 8.90 -11.67
C GLU A 458 17.03 7.59 -11.41
N ASN A 459 16.68 6.52 -12.12
CA ASN A 459 17.38 5.23 -12.02
C ASN A 459 18.87 5.33 -12.41
N VAL A 460 19.19 6.16 -13.37
CA VAL A 460 20.60 6.38 -13.75
C VAL A 460 21.32 7.21 -12.69
N LEU A 461 20.71 8.30 -12.20
CA LEU A 461 21.25 9.14 -11.13
C LEU A 461 21.54 8.34 -9.86
N MET A 462 20.60 7.48 -9.45
CA MET A 462 20.72 6.64 -8.26
C MET A 462 21.88 5.61 -8.32
N LYS A 463 22.49 5.38 -9.47
CA LYS A 463 23.71 4.55 -9.60
C LYS A 463 24.97 5.29 -9.16
N HIS A 464 24.92 6.60 -9.06
CA HIS A 464 26.07 7.40 -8.65
C HIS A 464 26.21 7.41 -7.11
N PRO A 465 27.40 7.16 -6.56
CA PRO A 465 27.60 7.03 -5.10
C PRO A 465 27.26 8.30 -4.31
N ALA A 466 27.33 9.47 -4.92
CA ALA A 466 26.99 10.74 -4.28
C ALA A 466 25.48 10.97 -4.17
N VAL A 467 24.62 10.15 -4.79
CA VAL A 467 23.17 10.36 -4.82
C VAL A 467 22.48 9.48 -3.78
N MET A 468 21.87 10.09 -2.78
CA MET A 468 21.03 9.42 -1.78
C MET A 468 19.60 9.26 -2.30
N GLU A 469 19.01 10.35 -2.78
CA GLU A 469 17.69 10.41 -3.39
C GLU A 469 17.70 11.44 -4.52
N CYS A 470 16.82 11.27 -5.49
CA CYS A 470 16.65 12.27 -6.53
C CYS A 470 15.21 12.28 -7.05
N ALA A 471 14.82 13.44 -7.62
CA ALA A 471 13.59 13.61 -8.35
C ALA A 471 13.87 14.34 -9.66
N VAL A 472 13.20 13.92 -10.73
CA VAL A 472 13.30 14.54 -12.05
C VAL A 472 11.95 15.10 -12.44
N ILE A 473 11.95 16.36 -12.91
CA ILE A 473 10.74 17.09 -13.34
C ILE A 473 10.99 17.80 -14.67
N GLY A 474 9.90 18.11 -15.38
CA GLY A 474 9.93 19.06 -16.48
C GLY A 474 9.75 20.48 -15.97
N VAL A 475 10.61 21.39 -16.41
CA VAL A 475 10.50 22.84 -16.18
C VAL A 475 10.27 23.56 -17.50
N PRO A 476 9.52 24.69 -17.55
CA PRO A 476 9.26 25.41 -18.80
C PRO A 476 10.57 25.77 -19.51
N ASP A 477 10.60 25.61 -20.84
CA ASP A 477 11.72 25.99 -21.72
C ASP A 477 11.17 26.43 -23.08
N GLU A 478 11.53 27.63 -23.51
CA GLU A 478 10.99 28.23 -24.74
C GLU A 478 11.34 27.43 -26.01
N SER A 479 12.49 26.75 -26.03
CA SER A 479 12.97 26.04 -27.23
C SER A 479 12.54 24.56 -27.26
N ARG A 480 12.15 23.99 -26.11
CA ARG A 480 11.92 22.54 -25.95
C ARG A 480 10.50 22.20 -25.48
N GLY A 481 9.71 23.21 -25.08
CA GLY A 481 8.49 23.07 -24.32
C GLY A 481 8.80 22.85 -22.83
N GLN A 482 9.55 21.78 -22.53
CA GLN A 482 10.09 21.55 -21.18
C GLN A 482 11.57 21.15 -21.25
N ALA A 483 12.38 21.66 -20.32
CA ALA A 483 13.71 21.18 -20.01
C ALA A 483 13.65 20.14 -18.88
N ILE A 484 14.56 19.19 -18.89
CA ILE A 484 14.66 18.16 -17.85
C ILE A 484 15.52 18.69 -16.72
N LYS A 485 14.92 18.77 -15.52
CA LYS A 485 15.59 19.20 -14.29
C LYS A 485 15.65 18.06 -13.28
N ALA A 486 16.84 17.82 -12.74
CA ALA A 486 17.04 16.90 -11.63
C ALA A 486 17.26 17.68 -10.32
N THR A 487 16.57 17.27 -9.26
CA THR A 487 16.81 17.70 -7.88
C THR A 487 17.42 16.52 -7.13
N VAL A 488 18.54 16.72 -6.46
CA VAL A 488 19.36 15.66 -5.86
C VAL A 488 19.60 15.95 -4.38
N HIS A 489 19.27 15.00 -3.53
CA HIS A 489 19.72 14.92 -2.14
C HIS A 489 21.00 14.07 -2.08
N LEU A 490 22.06 14.63 -1.51
CA LEU A 490 23.37 14.01 -1.50
C LEU A 490 23.49 12.92 -0.42
N ALA A 491 24.29 11.91 -0.72
CA ALA A 491 24.69 10.89 0.25
C ALA A 491 25.68 11.50 1.27
N GLU A 492 25.69 10.91 2.47
CA GLU A 492 26.61 11.31 3.53
C GLU A 492 28.09 11.25 3.06
N GLY A 493 28.86 12.28 3.39
CA GLY A 493 30.24 12.43 2.96
C GLY A 493 30.44 13.19 1.64
N TYR A 494 29.36 13.57 0.96
CA TYR A 494 29.39 14.43 -0.23
C TYR A 494 28.87 15.83 0.10
N THR A 495 29.48 16.83 -0.49
CA THR A 495 29.10 18.24 -0.34
C THR A 495 28.77 18.85 -1.69
N GLU A 496 27.84 19.80 -1.69
CA GLU A 496 27.47 20.55 -2.87
C GLU A 496 28.69 21.27 -3.49
N SER A 497 28.93 21.07 -4.79
CA SER A 497 29.93 21.80 -5.55
C SER A 497 29.53 21.92 -7.03
N ARG A 498 30.14 22.87 -7.74
CA ARG A 498 29.98 23.02 -9.19
C ARG A 498 30.54 21.83 -9.95
N GLU A 499 31.62 21.26 -9.44
CA GLU A 499 32.31 20.08 -9.98
C GLU A 499 31.40 18.86 -9.90
N LEU A 500 30.84 18.58 -8.72
CA LEU A 500 29.92 17.45 -8.52
C LEU A 500 28.63 17.62 -9.37
N LYS A 501 28.11 18.85 -9.49
CA LYS A 501 26.96 19.14 -10.35
C LYS A 501 27.26 18.79 -11.83
N ARG A 502 28.45 19.11 -12.31
CA ARG A 502 28.90 18.77 -13.67
C ARG A 502 29.13 17.28 -13.83
N GLU A 503 29.75 16.65 -12.84
CA GLU A 503 29.99 15.20 -12.82
C GLU A 503 28.68 14.42 -12.93
N LEU A 504 27.67 14.71 -12.08
CA LEU A 504 26.36 14.05 -12.11
C LEU A 504 25.65 14.25 -13.44
N LYS A 505 25.65 15.46 -13.99
CA LYS A 505 25.07 15.72 -15.33
C LYS A 505 25.78 14.89 -16.41
N THR A 506 27.10 14.86 -16.42
CA THR A 506 27.88 14.08 -17.38
C THR A 506 27.63 12.59 -17.20
N PHE A 507 27.56 12.12 -15.94
CA PHE A 507 27.29 10.74 -15.62
C PHE A 507 25.96 10.25 -16.19
N VAL A 508 24.90 11.05 -16.06
CA VAL A 508 23.58 10.70 -16.62
C VAL A 508 23.59 10.84 -18.13
N ASN A 509 24.02 11.99 -18.66
CA ASN A 509 23.90 12.32 -20.08
C ASN A 509 24.73 11.39 -20.97
N SER A 510 25.76 10.74 -20.44
CA SER A 510 26.52 9.70 -21.16
C SER A 510 25.84 8.32 -21.18
N ARG A 511 24.75 8.13 -20.43
CA ARG A 511 24.07 6.83 -20.23
C ARG A 511 22.62 6.81 -20.69
N VAL A 512 22.08 7.96 -21.12
CA VAL A 512 20.72 8.08 -21.65
C VAL A 512 20.73 8.66 -23.05
N ALA A 513 19.68 8.44 -23.81
CA ALA A 513 19.53 9.04 -25.14
C ALA A 513 19.53 10.58 -25.05
N SER A 514 19.98 11.26 -26.10
CA SER A 514 20.21 12.71 -26.11
C SER A 514 18.97 13.57 -25.78
N TYR A 515 17.77 13.09 -26.13
CA TYR A 515 16.51 13.78 -25.81
C TYR A 515 16.14 13.65 -24.31
N LYS A 516 16.79 12.75 -23.56
CA LYS A 516 16.64 12.54 -22.11
C LYS A 516 17.72 13.24 -21.29
N HIS A 517 18.61 14.00 -21.92
CA HIS A 517 19.70 14.69 -21.21
C HIS A 517 19.15 15.70 -20.21
N ILE A 518 19.74 15.72 -19.01
CA ILE A 518 19.45 16.70 -17.97
C ILE A 518 20.03 18.06 -18.37
N GLN A 519 19.17 19.10 -18.39
CA GLN A 519 19.58 20.49 -18.61
C GLN A 519 19.93 21.19 -17.30
N HIS A 520 19.12 20.95 -16.26
CA HIS A 520 19.29 21.59 -14.96
C HIS A 520 19.50 20.54 -13.87
N LEU A 521 20.37 20.83 -12.91
CA LEU A 521 20.57 20.01 -11.72
C LEU A 521 20.74 20.93 -10.50
N GLU A 522 19.98 20.64 -9.45
CA GLU A 522 20.07 21.34 -8.17
C GLU A 522 20.21 20.35 -7.03
N PHE A 523 20.83 20.79 -5.95
CA PHE A 523 20.88 20.05 -4.71
C PHE A 523 19.83 20.54 -3.75
N ILE A 524 19.39 19.66 -2.85
CA ILE A 524 18.43 19.93 -1.80
C ILE A 524 18.82 19.17 -0.54
N ASP A 525 18.66 19.78 0.62
CA ASP A 525 18.99 19.16 1.91
C ASP A 525 18.05 18.00 2.24
N GLU A 526 16.75 18.15 1.92
CA GLU A 526 15.73 17.13 2.15
C GLU A 526 14.70 17.12 1.02
N MET A 527 14.35 15.92 0.53
CA MET A 527 13.31 15.77 -0.49
C MET A 527 11.92 15.99 0.11
N PRO A 528 11.06 16.81 -0.51
CA PRO A 528 9.65 16.90 -0.14
C PRO A 528 8.99 15.52 -0.30
N LYS A 529 8.29 15.06 0.74
CA LYS A 529 7.65 13.76 0.75
C LYS A 529 6.18 13.87 1.16
N THR A 530 5.38 12.97 0.63
CA THR A 530 4.03 12.73 1.15
C THR A 530 4.12 12.12 2.54
N ILE A 531 3.02 12.14 3.29
CA ILE A 531 2.91 11.46 4.58
C ILE A 531 3.27 9.95 4.46
N SER A 532 3.06 9.34 3.30
CA SER A 532 3.43 7.94 3.02
C SER A 532 4.91 7.74 2.66
N GLY A 533 5.73 8.80 2.63
CA GLY A 533 7.17 8.75 2.32
C GLY A 533 7.53 8.84 0.83
N LYS A 534 6.55 8.99 -0.07
CA LYS A 534 6.79 9.17 -1.51
C LYS A 534 7.23 10.61 -1.83
N ILE A 535 8.17 10.76 -2.76
CA ILE A 535 8.63 12.08 -3.22
C ILE A 535 7.45 12.85 -3.85
N LYS A 536 7.25 14.08 -3.39
CA LYS A 536 6.19 15.00 -3.82
C LYS A 536 6.71 15.92 -4.93
N ARG A 537 6.62 15.48 -6.19
CA ARG A 537 7.09 16.28 -7.35
C ARG A 537 6.33 17.59 -7.54
N THR A 538 5.08 17.67 -7.06
CA THR A 538 4.30 18.91 -7.04
C THR A 538 5.01 20.01 -6.25
N ASP A 539 5.47 19.69 -5.04
CA ASP A 539 6.15 20.63 -4.17
C ASP A 539 7.51 21.06 -4.75
N ILE A 540 8.22 20.11 -5.40
CA ILE A 540 9.46 20.43 -6.12
C ILE A 540 9.20 21.42 -7.28
N ARG A 541 8.09 21.24 -8.03
CA ARG A 541 7.67 22.17 -9.09
C ARG A 541 7.29 23.55 -8.53
N GLU A 542 6.66 23.61 -7.37
CA GLU A 542 6.32 24.86 -6.68
C GLU A 542 7.57 25.60 -6.20
N ILE A 543 8.49 24.90 -5.55
CA ILE A 543 9.79 25.46 -5.14
C ILE A 543 10.52 26.07 -6.35
N ASP A 544 10.44 25.40 -7.49
CA ASP A 544 11.09 25.87 -8.71
C ASP A 544 10.41 27.11 -9.31
N ARG A 545 9.07 27.13 -9.36
CA ARG A 545 8.31 28.31 -9.81
C ARG A 545 8.59 29.53 -8.96
N ASN A 546 8.69 29.38 -7.64
CA ASN A 546 8.96 30.48 -6.71
C ASN A 546 10.40 31.02 -6.82
N LYS A 547 11.32 30.29 -7.47
CA LYS A 547 12.68 30.79 -7.76
C LYS A 547 12.76 31.63 -9.04
N ILE A 548 11.76 31.51 -9.92
CA ILE A 548 11.71 32.18 -11.23
C ILE A 548 10.92 33.51 -11.14
N CYS A 549 10.10 33.70 -10.09
CA CYS A 549 9.45 34.96 -9.74
C CYS A 549 10.33 35.78 -8.80
#